data_695c22462401cca0d1027ad84ea6b180
#
_entry.id   695c22462401cca0d1027ad84ea6b180
#
_cell.length_a   1.000
_cell.length_b   1.000
_cell.length_c   1.000
_cell.angle_alpha   90.00
_cell.angle_beta   90.00
_cell.angle_gamma   90.00
#
_symmetry.space_group_name_H-M   'P 1'
#
loop_
_entity.id
_entity.type
_entity.pdbx_description
1 polymer ?
#
loop_
_entity_poly.entity_id
_entity_poly.type
_entity_poly.pdbx_seq_one_letter_code
_entity_poly.pdbx_strand_id
1 'polypeptide(L)'
;MAREEVISIPEIAAILNNYRIGKKPLAKLLGWGETTIIRYMDGDVPTKEYSDKLKMLLNSPLYYYELLLNYKDNLTDVAFKKSKKAVLGKMTESRIRMTAQFFINYYHEEITALQIQTLLYFSQGFSLGFYDTALFEEEYRITTNNCPYIALFDELSCAPLRYFELDEKIFTEKEEKLLTEIAETFSWYGTKAIQKLAEKERSTLKISRDKENNKVVTENSIRTHFKKLMEQDGIKELSDIEGYIEKAVLELKHEKA
;
A
#
# COMPACT_ATOMS: atom_id res chain seq x y z
N MET A 1 20.37 3.90 24.99
CA MET A 1 18.93 3.58 24.87
C MET A 1 18.25 4.81 24.31
N ALA A 2 17.84 4.78 23.03
CA ALA A 2 16.99 5.84 22.47
C ALA A 2 15.67 5.83 23.26
N ARG A 3 15.25 6.97 23.81
CA ARG A 3 13.89 7.11 24.37
C ARG A 3 12.92 6.84 23.22
N GLU A 4 12.13 5.77 23.33
CA GLU A 4 11.03 5.58 22.41
C GLU A 4 10.13 6.82 22.48
N GLU A 5 10.04 7.52 21.38
CA GLU A 5 9.27 8.76 21.30
C GLU A 5 7.78 8.46 21.48
N VAL A 6 7.19 9.03 22.51
CA VAL A 6 5.74 8.98 22.74
C VAL A 6 5.07 9.92 21.75
N ILE A 7 3.87 9.57 21.26
CA ILE A 7 3.10 10.40 20.35
C ILE A 7 2.91 11.82 20.92
N SER A 8 3.11 12.82 20.10
CA SER A 8 3.03 14.24 20.48
C SER A 8 1.61 14.80 20.34
N ILE A 9 1.33 15.93 21.00
CA ILE A 9 0.06 16.64 20.88
C ILE A 9 -0.28 17.02 19.42
N PRO A 10 0.65 17.56 18.62
CA PRO A 10 0.41 17.83 17.20
C PRO A 10 0.01 16.59 16.40
N GLU A 11 0.62 15.43 16.68
CA GLU A 11 0.28 14.17 16.02
C GLU A 11 -1.13 13.68 16.40
N ILE A 12 -1.52 13.82 17.67
CA ILE A 12 -2.91 13.53 18.09
C ILE A 12 -3.89 14.48 17.40
N ALA A 13 -3.54 15.77 17.30
CA ALA A 13 -4.37 16.75 16.58
C ALA A 13 -4.49 16.40 15.10
N ALA A 14 -3.42 15.88 14.47
CA ALA A 14 -3.45 15.40 13.09
C ALA A 14 -4.44 14.24 12.90
N ILE A 15 -4.50 13.27 13.82
CA ILE A 15 -5.50 12.17 13.79
C ILE A 15 -6.93 12.76 13.79
N LEU A 16 -7.21 13.66 14.73
CA LEU A 16 -8.54 14.29 14.84
C LEU A 16 -8.95 15.02 13.57
N ASN A 17 -8.01 15.74 12.95
CA ASN A 17 -8.22 16.49 11.72
C ASN A 17 -8.34 15.59 10.48
N ASN A 18 -7.43 14.63 10.32
CA ASN A 18 -7.39 13.71 9.19
C ASN A 18 -8.69 12.93 9.06
N TYR A 19 -9.23 12.47 10.18
CA TYR A 19 -10.45 11.65 10.19
C TYR A 19 -11.71 12.42 10.60
N ARG A 20 -11.61 13.75 10.77
CA ARG A 20 -12.72 14.64 11.14
C ARG A 20 -13.54 14.08 12.31
N ILE A 21 -12.85 13.52 13.31
CA ILE A 21 -13.43 12.95 14.51
C ILE A 21 -13.13 13.81 15.73
N GLY A 22 -14.09 13.93 16.64
CA GLY A 22 -13.89 14.68 17.89
C GLY A 22 -13.12 13.88 18.95
N LYS A 23 -12.57 14.56 19.98
CA LYS A 23 -11.81 13.96 21.08
C LYS A 23 -12.58 12.83 21.80
N LYS A 24 -13.83 13.09 22.20
CA LYS A 24 -14.69 12.09 22.86
C LYS A 24 -15.08 10.92 21.94
N PRO A 25 -15.56 11.16 20.70
CA PRO A 25 -15.82 10.09 19.76
C PRO A 25 -14.59 9.21 19.47
N LEU A 26 -13.39 9.80 19.35
CA LEU A 26 -12.17 9.02 19.16
C LEU A 26 -11.86 8.13 20.38
N ALA A 27 -12.00 8.66 21.59
CA ALA A 27 -11.84 7.87 22.80
C ALA A 27 -12.82 6.68 22.85
N LYS A 28 -14.11 6.91 22.55
CA LYS A 28 -15.13 5.84 22.48
C LYS A 28 -14.81 4.79 21.41
N LEU A 29 -14.32 5.23 20.24
CA LEU A 29 -13.92 4.35 19.15
C LEU A 29 -12.79 3.41 19.58
N LEU A 30 -11.86 3.93 20.39
CA LEU A 30 -10.74 3.17 20.95
C LEU A 30 -11.10 2.30 22.16
N GLY A 31 -12.33 2.39 22.67
CA GLY A 31 -12.75 1.73 23.91
C GLY A 31 -12.15 2.38 25.16
N TRP A 32 -11.77 3.66 25.09
CA TRP A 32 -11.14 4.42 26.18
C TRP A 32 -12.16 5.32 26.90
N GLY A 33 -11.80 5.80 28.09
CA GLY A 33 -12.59 6.79 28.81
C GLY A 33 -12.72 8.09 28.00
N GLU A 34 -13.91 8.73 28.00
CA GLU A 34 -14.24 9.90 27.18
C GLU A 34 -13.29 11.09 27.36
N THR A 35 -12.63 11.19 28.49
CA THR A 35 -11.69 12.28 28.81
C THR A 35 -10.25 11.97 28.43
N THR A 36 -9.92 10.74 28.04
CA THR A 36 -8.54 10.31 27.78
C THR A 36 -7.85 11.15 26.72
N ILE A 37 -8.47 11.30 25.56
CA ILE A 37 -7.89 12.12 24.47
C ILE A 37 -7.87 13.61 24.84
N ILE A 38 -8.85 14.07 25.65
CA ILE A 38 -8.87 15.47 26.13
C ILE A 38 -7.63 15.71 27.00
N ARG A 39 -7.35 14.82 27.96
CA ARG A 39 -6.19 14.94 28.86
C ARG A 39 -4.87 14.95 28.10
N TYR A 40 -4.71 14.09 27.09
CA TYR A 40 -3.50 14.09 26.23
C TYR A 40 -3.35 15.40 25.46
N MET A 41 -4.45 15.97 24.96
CA MET A 41 -4.42 17.27 24.30
C MET A 41 -4.14 18.44 25.27
N ASP A 42 -4.40 18.24 26.55
CA ASP A 42 -4.14 19.22 27.62
C ASP A 42 -2.73 19.05 28.25
N GLY A 43 -1.95 18.06 27.78
CA GLY A 43 -0.53 17.89 28.15
C GLY A 43 -0.18 16.64 28.94
N ASP A 44 -1.14 15.78 29.27
CA ASP A 44 -0.85 14.48 29.88
C ASP A 44 -0.07 13.60 28.88
N VAL A 45 0.88 12.83 29.39
CA VAL A 45 1.69 11.92 28.58
C VAL A 45 1.01 10.56 28.45
N PRO A 46 0.73 10.06 27.25
CA PRO A 46 0.21 8.70 27.05
C PRO A 46 1.19 7.63 27.52
N THR A 47 0.68 6.50 28.00
CA THR A 47 1.50 5.30 28.16
C THR A 47 2.00 4.82 26.79
N LYS A 48 3.03 3.97 26.78
CA LYS A 48 3.56 3.39 25.54
C LYS A 48 2.45 2.72 24.71
N GLU A 49 1.64 1.87 25.33
CA GLU A 49 0.54 1.15 24.68
C GLU A 49 -0.45 2.11 23.99
N TYR A 50 -0.87 3.17 24.67
CA TYR A 50 -1.78 4.18 24.12
C TYR A 50 -1.12 4.99 23.02
N SER A 51 0.16 5.34 23.18
CA SER A 51 0.94 6.03 22.18
C SER A 51 1.07 5.20 20.90
N ASP A 52 1.44 3.93 21.00
CA ASP A 52 1.61 3.03 19.87
C ASP A 52 0.30 2.87 19.10
N LYS A 53 -0.82 2.72 19.81
CA LYS A 53 -2.15 2.62 19.20
C LYS A 53 -2.54 3.91 18.44
N LEU A 54 -2.25 5.08 19.00
CA LEU A 54 -2.48 6.36 18.31
C LEU A 54 -1.55 6.53 17.10
N LYS A 55 -0.29 6.10 17.19
CA LYS A 55 0.64 6.11 16.04
C LYS A 55 0.16 5.19 14.92
N MET A 56 -0.41 4.02 15.24
CA MET A 56 -1.04 3.17 14.22
C MET A 56 -2.18 3.90 13.50
N LEU A 57 -3.03 4.64 14.21
CA LEU A 57 -4.10 5.44 13.59
C LEU A 57 -3.55 6.56 12.71
N LEU A 58 -2.46 7.20 13.13
CA LEU A 58 -1.83 8.29 12.37
C LEU A 58 -1.26 7.79 11.05
N ASN A 59 -0.61 6.62 11.08
CA ASN A 59 0.18 6.09 9.96
C ASN A 59 -0.60 5.18 9.03
N SER A 60 -1.73 4.59 9.50
CA SER A 60 -2.54 3.67 8.71
C SER A 60 -4.00 4.08 8.64
N PRO A 61 -4.42 4.76 7.56
CA PRO A 61 -5.83 5.01 7.28
C PRO A 61 -6.65 3.72 7.19
N LEU A 62 -6.06 2.63 6.68
CA LEU A 62 -6.72 1.32 6.62
C LEU A 62 -7.04 0.78 8.02
N TYR A 63 -6.09 0.85 8.94
CA TYR A 63 -6.32 0.44 10.34
C TYR A 63 -7.40 1.30 11.02
N TYR A 64 -7.39 2.62 10.77
CA TYR A 64 -8.46 3.50 11.26
C TYR A 64 -9.82 3.12 10.67
N TYR A 65 -9.89 2.83 9.36
CA TYR A 65 -11.13 2.44 8.69
C TYR A 65 -11.70 1.15 9.26
N GLU A 66 -10.86 0.15 9.48
CA GLU A 66 -11.24 -1.12 10.11
C GLU A 66 -11.79 -0.90 11.53
N LEU A 67 -11.10 -0.09 12.33
CA LEU A 67 -11.57 0.27 13.67
C LEU A 67 -12.93 0.97 13.62
N LEU A 68 -13.10 1.89 12.67
CA LEU A 68 -14.33 2.65 12.48
C LEU A 68 -15.51 1.73 12.13
N LEU A 69 -15.30 0.71 11.30
CA LEU A 69 -16.34 -0.25 10.94
C LEU A 69 -16.70 -1.18 12.10
N ASN A 70 -15.70 -1.68 12.81
CA ASN A 70 -15.90 -2.63 13.92
C ASN A 70 -16.60 -2.01 15.12
N TYR A 71 -16.40 -0.71 15.33
CA TYR A 71 -16.94 0.00 16.50
C TYR A 71 -17.91 1.14 16.13
N LYS A 72 -18.56 1.04 14.97
CA LYS A 72 -19.52 2.05 14.48
C LYS A 72 -20.61 2.40 15.50
N ASP A 73 -21.07 1.41 16.27
CA ASP A 73 -22.16 1.57 17.25
C ASP A 73 -21.76 2.43 18.47
N ASN A 74 -20.46 2.69 18.64
CA ASN A 74 -19.95 3.62 19.66
C ASN A 74 -20.03 5.09 19.22
N LEU A 75 -20.45 5.35 17.99
CA LEU A 75 -20.54 6.68 17.39
C LEU A 75 -22.00 7.02 17.03
N THR A 76 -22.28 8.32 16.91
CA THR A 76 -23.51 8.76 16.26
C THR A 76 -23.40 8.55 14.74
N ASP A 77 -24.52 8.36 14.05
CA ASP A 77 -24.55 8.21 12.58
C ASP A 77 -23.86 9.37 11.87
N VAL A 78 -24.03 10.60 12.36
CA VAL A 78 -23.39 11.79 11.79
C VAL A 78 -21.87 11.72 11.95
N ALA A 79 -21.37 11.36 13.14
CA ALA A 79 -19.94 11.23 13.39
C ALA A 79 -19.34 10.11 12.54
N PHE A 80 -20.02 8.95 12.47
CA PHE A 80 -19.60 7.83 11.64
C PHE A 80 -19.50 8.21 10.16
N LYS A 81 -20.57 8.76 9.57
CA LYS A 81 -20.61 9.15 8.14
C LYS A 81 -19.52 10.17 7.82
N LYS A 82 -19.35 11.20 8.68
CA LYS A 82 -18.34 12.24 8.50
C LYS A 82 -16.92 11.66 8.53
N SER A 83 -16.66 10.78 9.50
CA SER A 83 -15.35 10.18 9.68
C SER A 83 -15.05 9.14 8.58
N LYS A 84 -16.06 8.34 8.16
CA LYS A 84 -15.95 7.42 7.03
C LYS A 84 -15.57 8.16 5.74
N LYS A 85 -16.28 9.25 5.42
CA LYS A 85 -15.93 10.07 4.23
C LYS A 85 -14.51 10.62 4.32
N ALA A 86 -14.06 11.04 5.50
CA ALA A 86 -12.72 11.60 5.68
C ALA A 86 -11.63 10.54 5.50
N VAL A 87 -11.78 9.34 6.07
CA VAL A 87 -10.77 8.28 5.92
C VAL A 87 -10.70 7.77 4.49
N LEU A 88 -11.84 7.59 3.80
CA LEU A 88 -11.85 7.21 2.39
C LEU A 88 -11.16 8.28 1.54
N GLY A 89 -11.45 9.58 1.76
CA GLY A 89 -10.73 10.66 1.09
C GLY A 89 -9.22 10.61 1.35
N LYS A 90 -8.80 10.30 2.58
CA LYS A 90 -7.37 10.16 2.92
C LYS A 90 -6.71 8.98 2.20
N MET A 91 -7.44 7.89 2.02
CA MET A 91 -6.94 6.74 1.26
C MET A 91 -6.76 7.07 -0.22
N THR A 92 -7.64 7.87 -0.81
CA THR A 92 -7.55 8.27 -2.23
C THR A 92 -6.44 9.27 -2.53
N GLU A 93 -5.86 9.93 -1.53
CA GLU A 93 -4.71 10.83 -1.71
C GLU A 93 -3.43 10.10 -2.14
N SER A 94 -3.30 8.81 -1.87
CA SER A 94 -2.11 8.01 -2.20
C SER A 94 -2.37 7.09 -3.38
N ARG A 95 -1.69 7.35 -4.50
CA ARG A 95 -1.80 6.55 -5.74
C ARG A 95 -1.38 5.10 -5.54
N ILE A 96 -0.30 4.83 -4.81
CA ILE A 96 0.16 3.47 -4.54
C ILE A 96 -0.86 2.71 -3.68
N ARG A 97 -1.47 3.40 -2.69
CA ARG A 97 -2.52 2.80 -1.85
C ARG A 97 -3.75 2.43 -2.68
N MET A 98 -4.13 3.30 -3.63
CA MET A 98 -5.23 3.01 -4.53
C MET A 98 -4.93 1.87 -5.49
N THR A 99 -3.70 1.79 -5.99
CA THR A 99 -3.26 0.64 -6.80
C THR A 99 -3.30 -0.67 -6.00
N ALA A 100 -2.87 -0.64 -4.74
CA ALA A 100 -3.01 -1.79 -3.84
C ALA A 100 -4.48 -2.16 -3.60
N GLN A 101 -5.35 -1.16 -3.40
CA GLN A 101 -6.78 -1.37 -3.19
C GLN A 101 -7.48 -1.95 -4.43
N PHE A 102 -7.04 -1.57 -5.63
CA PHE A 102 -7.51 -2.21 -6.86
C PHE A 102 -7.31 -3.72 -6.81
N PHE A 103 -6.11 -4.19 -6.42
CA PHE A 103 -5.84 -5.62 -6.31
C PHE A 103 -6.60 -6.29 -5.17
N ILE A 104 -6.76 -5.63 -4.01
CA ILE A 104 -7.58 -6.15 -2.90
C ILE A 104 -9.01 -6.37 -3.37
N ASN A 105 -9.59 -5.42 -4.11
CA ASN A 105 -10.94 -5.52 -4.64
C ASN A 105 -11.05 -6.60 -5.72
N TYR A 106 -10.07 -6.68 -6.62
CA TYR A 106 -10.05 -7.66 -7.71
C TYR A 106 -10.00 -9.10 -7.18
N TYR A 107 -9.18 -9.36 -6.19
CA TYR A 107 -9.03 -10.69 -5.58
C TYR A 107 -10.02 -10.97 -4.43
N HIS A 108 -11.03 -10.13 -4.25
CA HIS A 108 -12.03 -10.27 -3.18
C HIS A 108 -11.42 -10.50 -1.80
N GLU A 109 -10.38 -9.74 -1.45
CA GLU A 109 -9.62 -9.84 -0.20
C GLU A 109 -8.74 -11.12 -0.07
N GLU A 110 -8.80 -12.04 -1.05
CA GLU A 110 -7.98 -13.27 -1.08
C GLU A 110 -6.57 -13.00 -1.62
N ILE A 111 -5.90 -12.00 -1.09
CA ILE A 111 -4.53 -11.60 -1.47
C ILE A 111 -3.76 -11.21 -0.21
N THR A 112 -2.44 -11.41 -0.23
CA THR A 112 -1.55 -11.03 0.88
C THR A 112 -0.85 -9.69 0.61
N ALA A 113 -0.47 -8.98 1.68
CA ALA A 113 0.33 -7.76 1.56
C ALA A 113 1.63 -7.98 0.74
N LEU A 114 2.22 -9.18 0.84
CA LEU A 114 3.43 -9.53 0.10
C LEU A 114 3.18 -9.75 -1.40
N GLN A 115 2.05 -10.34 -1.78
CA GLN A 115 1.66 -10.44 -3.20
C GLN A 115 1.42 -9.04 -3.78
N ILE A 116 0.75 -8.16 -3.05
CA ILE A 116 0.51 -6.77 -3.45
C ILE A 116 1.83 -6.06 -3.77
N GLN A 117 2.89 -6.23 -2.97
CA GLN A 117 4.21 -5.64 -3.24
C GLN A 117 4.76 -6.04 -4.61
N THR A 118 4.55 -7.29 -5.00
CA THR A 118 5.00 -7.81 -6.30
C THR A 118 4.15 -7.27 -7.44
N LEU A 119 2.82 -7.25 -7.29
CA LEU A 119 1.92 -6.68 -8.30
C LEU A 119 2.16 -5.19 -8.53
N LEU A 120 2.43 -4.44 -7.47
CA LEU A 120 2.81 -3.03 -7.55
C LEU A 120 4.09 -2.82 -8.37
N TYR A 121 5.10 -3.69 -8.17
CA TYR A 121 6.35 -3.62 -8.94
C TYR A 121 6.10 -3.81 -10.43
N PHE A 122 5.36 -4.85 -10.83
CA PHE A 122 5.05 -5.11 -12.23
C PHE A 122 4.15 -4.04 -12.83
N SER A 123 3.16 -3.55 -12.06
CA SER A 123 2.28 -2.46 -12.52
C SER A 123 3.06 -1.18 -12.81
N GLN A 124 3.95 -0.79 -11.90
CA GLN A 124 4.82 0.37 -12.09
C GLN A 124 5.75 0.17 -13.29
N GLY A 125 6.34 -1.02 -13.41
CA GLY A 125 7.27 -1.34 -14.47
C GLY A 125 6.63 -1.31 -15.86
N PHE A 126 5.50 -1.99 -16.03
CA PHE A 126 4.78 -2.00 -17.31
C PHE A 126 4.15 -0.64 -17.63
N SER A 127 3.69 0.14 -16.63
CA SER A 127 3.24 1.50 -16.86
C SER A 127 4.36 2.39 -17.44
N LEU A 128 5.55 2.30 -16.86
CA LEU A 128 6.73 3.00 -17.36
C LEU A 128 7.18 2.49 -18.74
N GLY A 129 7.02 1.18 -18.99
CA GLY A 129 7.35 0.57 -20.27
C GLY A 129 6.42 1.00 -21.41
N PHE A 130 5.11 0.83 -21.22
CA PHE A 130 4.10 1.11 -22.24
C PHE A 130 3.78 2.60 -22.41
N TYR A 131 3.69 3.33 -21.29
CA TYR A 131 3.13 4.68 -21.28
C TYR A 131 4.14 5.77 -20.93
N ASP A 132 5.35 5.39 -20.55
CA ASP A 132 6.41 6.30 -20.07
C ASP A 132 6.00 7.14 -18.85
N THR A 133 4.99 6.67 -18.11
CA THR A 133 4.37 7.37 -17.00
C THR A 133 4.32 6.45 -15.77
N ALA A 134 4.76 6.98 -14.63
CA ALA A 134 4.65 6.28 -13.35
C ALA A 134 3.19 6.21 -12.87
N LEU A 135 2.77 5.08 -12.29
CA LEU A 135 1.48 4.95 -11.62
C LEU A 135 1.46 5.67 -10.27
N PHE A 136 2.60 5.71 -9.59
CA PHE A 136 2.79 6.32 -8.27
C PHE A 136 4.24 6.78 -8.12
N GLU A 137 4.50 7.65 -7.13
CA GLU A 137 5.79 8.33 -6.95
C GLU A 137 6.71 7.65 -5.90
N GLU A 138 6.20 6.67 -5.17
CA GLU A 138 6.94 6.00 -4.10
C GLU A 138 8.18 5.27 -4.62
N GLU A 139 9.31 5.50 -3.95
CA GLU A 139 10.59 4.91 -4.32
C GLU A 139 10.61 3.40 -4.05
N TYR A 140 11.18 2.67 -5.00
CA TYR A 140 11.46 1.26 -4.86
C TYR A 140 12.69 1.06 -3.97
N ARG A 141 12.51 0.59 -2.73
CA ARG A 141 13.61 0.33 -1.78
C ARG A 141 14.06 -1.13 -1.81
N ILE A 142 15.36 -1.34 -1.72
CA ILE A 142 15.93 -2.70 -1.56
C ILE A 142 15.88 -3.05 -0.07
N THR A 143 15.02 -4.01 0.27
CA THR A 143 14.85 -4.50 1.64
C THR A 143 15.19 -5.97 1.75
N THR A 144 15.50 -6.45 2.94
CA THR A 144 15.77 -7.87 3.22
C THR A 144 14.54 -8.75 3.05
N ASN A 145 13.33 -8.17 3.20
CA ASN A 145 12.06 -8.90 3.20
C ASN A 145 11.39 -8.92 1.82
N ASN A 146 12.06 -8.42 0.78
CA ASN A 146 11.46 -8.25 -0.56
C ASN A 146 10.20 -7.37 -0.60
N CYS A 147 10.08 -6.42 0.32
CA CYS A 147 8.99 -5.45 0.43
C CYS A 147 9.49 -4.07 0.01
N PRO A 148 9.49 -3.74 -1.29
CA PRO A 148 10.06 -2.49 -1.78
C PRO A 148 9.31 -1.24 -1.29
N TYR A 149 8.03 -1.35 -1.04
CA TYR A 149 7.16 -0.26 -0.55
C TYR A 149 6.81 -0.52 0.92
N ILE A 150 7.83 -0.43 1.80
CA ILE A 150 7.76 -0.90 3.18
C ILE A 150 6.66 -0.22 4.00
N ALA A 151 6.48 1.10 3.85
CA ALA A 151 5.45 1.84 4.57
C ALA A 151 4.03 1.32 4.24
N LEU A 152 3.77 1.03 2.96
CA LEU A 152 2.51 0.42 2.55
C LEU A 152 2.39 -1.03 3.00
N PHE A 153 3.49 -1.80 2.96
CA PHE A 153 3.49 -3.18 3.47
C PHE A 153 3.13 -3.25 4.95
N ASP A 154 3.73 -2.37 5.76
CA ASP A 154 3.45 -2.28 7.19
C ASP A 154 1.98 -1.88 7.42
N GLU A 155 1.46 -0.92 6.67
CA GLU A 155 0.06 -0.51 6.72
C GLU A 155 -0.89 -1.68 6.39
N LEU A 156 -0.65 -2.38 5.28
CA LEU A 156 -1.49 -3.51 4.84
C LEU A 156 -1.39 -4.73 5.77
N SER A 157 -0.32 -4.83 6.55
CA SER A 157 -0.11 -5.92 7.51
C SER A 157 -0.75 -5.64 8.88
N CYS A 158 -1.13 -4.39 9.17
CA CYS A 158 -1.69 -3.98 10.47
C CYS A 158 -3.20 -4.25 10.62
N ALA A 159 -3.91 -4.50 9.51
CA ALA A 159 -5.36 -4.68 9.52
C ALA A 159 -5.78 -5.70 8.43
N PRO A 160 -6.96 -6.33 8.57
CA PRO A 160 -7.51 -7.14 7.49
C PRO A 160 -7.68 -6.31 6.23
N LEU A 161 -7.32 -6.89 5.09
CA LEU A 161 -7.58 -6.28 3.79
C LEU A 161 -9.09 -6.31 3.54
N ARG A 162 -9.67 -5.17 3.12
CA ARG A 162 -11.10 -5.00 2.92
C ARG A 162 -11.41 -4.46 1.54
N TYR A 163 -12.44 -5.02 0.93
CA TYR A 163 -13.09 -4.43 -0.22
C TYR A 163 -13.78 -3.12 0.17
N PHE A 164 -13.64 -2.08 -0.64
CA PHE A 164 -14.49 -0.89 -0.58
C PHE A 164 -14.63 -0.22 -1.94
N GLU A 165 -15.81 0.27 -2.23
CA GLU A 165 -16.07 1.10 -3.41
C GLU A 165 -15.62 2.53 -3.14
N LEU A 166 -15.05 3.13 -4.17
CA LEU A 166 -14.71 4.56 -4.20
C LEU A 166 -15.72 5.27 -5.10
N ASP A 167 -16.25 6.39 -4.62
CA ASP A 167 -17.23 7.19 -5.34
C ASP A 167 -16.65 7.89 -6.59
N GLU A 168 -15.31 7.94 -6.72
CA GLU A 168 -14.60 8.64 -7.79
C GLU A 168 -13.73 7.69 -8.61
N LYS A 169 -13.72 7.90 -9.92
CA LYS A 169 -12.84 7.19 -10.84
C LYS A 169 -11.40 7.70 -10.67
N ILE A 170 -10.54 6.86 -10.07
CA ILE A 170 -9.18 7.23 -9.68
C ILE A 170 -8.19 6.95 -10.81
N PHE A 171 -8.43 5.91 -11.56
CA PHE A 171 -7.57 5.49 -12.67
C PHE A 171 -8.13 5.94 -14.01
N THR A 172 -7.24 6.26 -14.93
CA THR A 172 -7.60 6.40 -16.33
C THR A 172 -7.94 5.05 -16.93
N GLU A 173 -8.66 5.04 -18.04
CA GLU A 173 -9.01 3.80 -18.75
C GLU A 173 -7.78 2.93 -19.11
N LYS A 174 -6.65 3.58 -19.44
CA LYS A 174 -5.40 2.89 -19.74
C LYS A 174 -4.79 2.22 -18.50
N GLU A 175 -4.82 2.91 -17.38
CA GLU A 175 -4.33 2.38 -16.11
C GLU A 175 -5.21 1.24 -15.62
N GLU A 176 -6.53 1.36 -15.69
CA GLU A 176 -7.46 0.28 -15.33
C GLU A 176 -7.23 -0.97 -16.17
N LYS A 177 -7.06 -0.83 -17.49
CA LYS A 177 -6.75 -1.95 -18.37
C LYS A 177 -5.44 -2.63 -18.01
N LEU A 178 -4.39 -1.85 -17.74
CA LEU A 178 -3.10 -2.39 -17.29
C LEU A 178 -3.22 -3.15 -15.97
N LEU A 179 -3.89 -2.57 -14.98
CA LEU A 179 -4.04 -3.19 -13.67
C LEU A 179 -4.88 -4.47 -13.74
N THR A 180 -5.91 -4.48 -14.59
CA THR A 180 -6.75 -5.67 -14.84
C THR A 180 -5.91 -6.77 -15.49
N GLU A 181 -5.18 -6.48 -16.56
CA GLU A 181 -4.30 -7.44 -17.23
C GLU A 181 -3.29 -8.07 -16.27
N ILE A 182 -2.66 -7.24 -15.43
CA ILE A 182 -1.73 -7.74 -14.42
C ILE A 182 -2.46 -8.63 -13.40
N ALA A 183 -3.62 -8.21 -12.92
CA ALA A 183 -4.39 -9.01 -11.98
C ALA A 183 -4.79 -10.36 -12.59
N GLU A 184 -5.29 -10.38 -13.81
CA GLU A 184 -5.68 -11.60 -14.53
C GLU A 184 -4.48 -12.52 -14.72
N THR A 185 -3.39 -12.02 -15.30
CA THR A 185 -2.17 -12.78 -15.55
C THR A 185 -1.60 -13.42 -14.29
N PHE A 186 -1.51 -12.65 -13.20
CA PHE A 186 -0.90 -13.15 -11.97
C PHE A 186 -1.83 -14.01 -11.11
N SER A 187 -3.15 -14.05 -11.39
CA SER A 187 -4.11 -14.89 -10.66
C SER A 187 -3.82 -16.39 -10.78
N TRP A 188 -3.18 -16.82 -11.85
CA TRP A 188 -2.82 -18.22 -12.12
C TRP A 188 -1.58 -18.71 -11.36
N TYR A 189 -0.85 -17.83 -10.70
CA TYR A 189 0.44 -18.15 -10.10
C TYR A 189 0.43 -17.96 -8.58
N GLY A 190 0.92 -18.97 -7.86
CA GLY A 190 1.07 -18.87 -6.41
C GLY A 190 2.12 -17.84 -5.98
N THR A 191 1.96 -17.28 -4.79
CA THR A 191 2.81 -16.23 -4.20
C THR A 191 4.32 -16.47 -4.38
N LYS A 192 4.78 -17.71 -4.15
CA LYS A 192 6.22 -18.05 -4.26
C LYS A 192 6.76 -17.93 -5.69
N ALA A 193 5.96 -18.27 -6.71
CA ALA A 193 6.38 -18.15 -8.10
C ALA A 193 6.53 -16.70 -8.51
N ILE A 194 5.53 -15.88 -8.17
CA ILE A 194 5.50 -14.45 -8.47
C ILE A 194 6.66 -13.71 -7.78
N GLN A 195 6.93 -14.03 -6.52
CA GLN A 195 8.05 -13.44 -5.77
C GLN A 195 9.40 -13.78 -6.39
N LYS A 196 9.62 -15.02 -6.79
CA LYS A 196 10.87 -15.42 -7.45
C LYS A 196 11.06 -14.73 -8.79
N LEU A 197 9.98 -14.58 -9.54
CA LEU A 197 10.03 -13.80 -10.77
C LEU A 197 10.48 -12.36 -10.51
N ALA A 198 9.84 -11.68 -9.55
CA ALA A 198 10.22 -10.34 -9.16
C ALA A 198 11.67 -10.26 -8.61
N GLU A 199 12.17 -11.29 -7.94
CA GLU A 199 13.57 -11.37 -7.49
C GLU A 199 14.54 -11.49 -8.67
N LYS A 200 14.22 -12.33 -9.66
CA LYS A 200 15.01 -12.50 -10.89
C LYS A 200 15.08 -11.14 -11.64
N GLU A 201 13.95 -10.50 -11.87
CA GLU A 201 13.89 -9.20 -12.52
C GLU A 201 14.69 -8.13 -11.78
N ARG A 202 14.54 -8.05 -10.46
CA ARG A 202 15.27 -7.09 -9.63
C ARG A 202 16.79 -7.27 -9.67
N SER A 203 17.27 -8.49 -9.85
CA SER A 203 18.71 -8.76 -9.89
C SER A 203 19.42 -8.03 -11.05
N THR A 204 18.67 -7.63 -12.06
CA THR A 204 19.15 -6.90 -13.25
C THR A 204 19.05 -5.38 -13.12
N LEU A 205 18.35 -4.87 -12.07
CA LEU A 205 18.12 -3.44 -11.88
C LEU A 205 19.37 -2.73 -11.36
N LYS A 206 19.60 -1.52 -11.87
CA LYS A 206 20.67 -0.67 -11.35
C LYS A 206 20.27 -0.08 -10.00
N ILE A 207 21.02 -0.45 -8.95
CA ILE A 207 20.84 0.05 -7.60
C ILE A 207 21.55 1.39 -7.44
N SER A 208 20.88 2.34 -6.82
CA SER A 208 21.38 3.66 -6.42
C SER A 208 21.26 3.82 -4.90
N ARG A 209 21.68 4.99 -4.38
CA ARG A 209 21.46 5.36 -2.97
C ARG A 209 20.69 6.68 -2.92
N ASP A 210 19.73 6.74 -2.00
CA ASP A 210 19.01 7.98 -1.69
C ASP A 210 19.84 8.92 -0.79
N LYS A 211 19.27 10.06 -0.41
CA LYS A 211 19.93 11.06 0.45
C LYS A 211 20.22 10.53 1.86
N GLU A 212 19.50 9.51 2.30
CA GLU A 212 19.65 8.86 3.60
C GLU A 212 20.57 7.62 3.54
N ASN A 213 21.21 7.40 2.37
CA ASN A 213 22.10 6.26 2.10
C ASN A 213 21.38 4.89 2.01
N ASN A 214 20.04 4.85 1.89
CA ASN A 214 19.31 3.62 1.63
C ASN A 214 19.54 3.15 0.20
N LYS A 215 19.51 1.83 -0.02
CA LYS A 215 19.56 1.26 -1.36
C LYS A 215 18.19 1.39 -2.03
N VAL A 216 18.16 2.06 -3.16
CA VAL A 216 16.94 2.31 -3.93
C VAL A 216 17.13 1.96 -5.41
N VAL A 217 16.05 1.66 -6.10
CA VAL A 217 15.99 1.57 -7.55
C VAL A 217 15.23 2.78 -8.06
N THR A 218 15.89 3.59 -8.86
CA THR A 218 15.26 4.81 -9.42
C THR A 218 14.19 4.45 -10.45
N GLU A 219 13.19 5.30 -10.59
CA GLU A 219 12.17 5.19 -11.63
C GLU A 219 12.79 4.99 -13.04
N ASN A 220 13.84 5.74 -13.35
CA ASN A 220 14.54 5.62 -14.62
C ASN A 220 15.21 4.24 -14.80
N SER A 221 15.70 3.62 -13.73
CA SER A 221 16.23 2.25 -13.78
C SER A 221 15.14 1.24 -14.09
N ILE A 222 13.97 1.36 -13.45
CA ILE A 222 12.79 0.52 -13.68
C ILE A 222 12.32 0.70 -15.13
N ARG A 223 12.16 1.96 -15.58
CA ARG A 223 11.75 2.31 -16.96
C ARG A 223 12.67 1.66 -17.99
N THR A 224 13.97 1.84 -17.83
CA THR A 224 14.97 1.30 -18.77
C THR A 224 14.94 -0.21 -18.82
N HIS A 225 14.79 -0.84 -17.66
CA HIS A 225 14.69 -2.29 -17.54
C HIS A 225 13.44 -2.82 -18.27
N PHE A 226 12.26 -2.29 -17.97
CA PHE A 226 11.02 -2.76 -18.58
C PHE A 226 10.94 -2.48 -20.08
N LYS A 227 11.43 -1.34 -20.56
CA LYS A 227 11.53 -1.08 -22.01
C LYS A 227 12.41 -2.13 -22.71
N LYS A 228 13.56 -2.46 -22.12
CA LYS A 228 14.45 -3.49 -22.65
C LYS A 228 13.82 -4.88 -22.61
N LEU A 229 13.15 -5.22 -21.51
CA LEU A 229 12.43 -6.48 -21.33
C LEU A 229 11.35 -6.63 -22.40
N MET A 230 10.53 -5.60 -22.60
CA MET A 230 9.47 -5.58 -23.61
C MET A 230 10.02 -5.75 -25.02
N GLU A 231 11.14 -5.11 -25.33
CA GLU A 231 11.82 -5.26 -26.62
C GLU A 231 12.35 -6.70 -26.83
N GLN A 232 12.99 -7.28 -25.80
CA GLN A 232 13.57 -8.61 -25.87
C GLN A 232 12.54 -9.73 -25.96
N ASP A 233 11.44 -9.63 -25.26
CA ASP A 233 10.35 -10.63 -25.24
C ASP A 233 9.22 -10.31 -26.23
N GLY A 234 9.35 -9.24 -27.01
CA GLY A 234 8.40 -8.87 -28.05
C GLY A 234 7.05 -8.38 -27.54
N ILE A 235 7.00 -7.83 -26.30
CA ILE A 235 5.79 -7.32 -25.66
C ILE A 235 5.42 -5.97 -26.32
N LYS A 236 4.33 -5.93 -27.05
CA LYS A 236 3.87 -4.74 -27.78
C LYS A 236 2.52 -4.22 -27.28
N GLU A 237 1.70 -5.09 -26.74
CA GLU A 237 0.40 -4.76 -26.16
C GLU A 237 0.20 -5.47 -24.81
N LEU A 238 -0.83 -5.07 -24.08
CA LEU A 238 -1.05 -5.58 -22.70
C LEU A 238 -1.23 -7.11 -22.66
N SER A 239 -1.95 -7.68 -23.63
CA SER A 239 -2.16 -9.11 -23.75
C SER A 239 -0.86 -9.94 -23.92
N ASP A 240 0.24 -9.34 -24.32
CA ASP A 240 1.52 -10.03 -24.44
C ASP A 240 2.17 -10.30 -23.06
N ILE A 241 1.70 -9.61 -22.00
CA ILE A 241 2.22 -9.76 -20.63
C ILE A 241 2.03 -11.20 -20.14
N GLU A 242 0.89 -11.81 -20.42
CA GLU A 242 0.61 -13.20 -20.03
C GLU A 242 1.66 -14.16 -20.59
N GLY A 243 1.94 -14.10 -21.89
CA GLY A 243 2.94 -14.95 -22.54
C GLY A 243 4.34 -14.77 -21.96
N TYR A 244 4.73 -13.53 -21.64
CA TYR A 244 6.00 -13.24 -20.97
C TYR A 244 6.06 -13.89 -19.57
N ILE A 245 5.03 -13.69 -18.74
CA ILE A 245 4.99 -14.23 -17.37
C ILE A 245 5.00 -15.77 -17.39
N GLU A 246 4.23 -16.39 -18.29
CA GLU A 246 4.20 -17.84 -18.45
C GLU A 246 5.60 -18.39 -18.76
N LYS A 247 6.26 -17.84 -19.77
CA LYS A 247 7.64 -18.19 -20.15
C LYS A 247 8.61 -18.02 -18.98
N ALA A 248 8.59 -16.87 -18.32
CA ALA A 248 9.51 -16.56 -17.23
C ALA A 248 9.32 -17.47 -16.00
N VAL A 249 8.06 -17.83 -15.68
CA VAL A 249 7.76 -18.79 -14.59
C VAL A 249 8.19 -20.22 -14.96
N LEU A 250 8.04 -20.64 -16.22
CA LEU A 250 8.53 -21.94 -16.69
C LEU A 250 10.05 -22.04 -16.57
N GLU A 251 10.78 -21.02 -16.96
CA GLU A 251 12.25 -20.95 -16.80
C GLU A 251 12.68 -21.14 -15.35
N LEU A 252 11.99 -20.49 -14.39
CA LEU A 252 12.26 -20.62 -12.96
C LEU A 252 12.01 -22.04 -12.41
N LYS A 253 11.18 -22.86 -13.07
CA LYS A 253 10.98 -24.26 -12.70
C LYS A 253 12.13 -25.14 -13.18
N HIS A 254 12.68 -24.84 -14.35
CA HIS A 254 13.79 -25.61 -14.94
C HIS A 254 15.15 -25.32 -14.28
N GLU A 255 15.37 -24.12 -13.73
CA GLU A 255 16.59 -23.78 -12.98
C GLU A 255 16.75 -24.57 -11.66
N LYS A 256 15.74 -25.36 -11.27
CA LYS A 256 15.71 -26.16 -10.01
C LYS A 256 15.79 -27.67 -10.21
N ALA A 257 15.73 -28.13 -11.46
CA ALA A 257 15.86 -29.55 -11.82
C ALA A 257 17.30 -29.87 -12.18
#